data_26f5a4c3bb2f967ab253bfe6063c7069
#
_entry.id   26f5a4c3bb2f967ab253bfe6063c7069
#
_cell.length_a   1.000
_cell.length_b   1.000
_cell.length_c   1.000
_cell.angle_alpha   90.00
_cell.angle_beta   90.00
_cell.angle_gamma   90.00
#
_symmetry.space_group_name_H-M   'P 1'
#
loop_
_entity.id
_entity.type
_entity.pdbx_description
1 polymer ?
#
loop_
_entity_poly.entity_id
_entity_poly.type
_entity_poly.pdbx_seq_one_letter_code
_entity_poly.pdbx_strand_id
1 'polypeptide(L)'
;VLLNLSRDQLDRVGEINKIERALRACVEAHPEMTVIANCDDVLMTSVAWGHPNVVWVSAGAGWVNDSVTNPRGAGSVVRTPDGDWYAAEKLADGTEFRRPEPTYTVDKHSLTTPHGEVPLHLTLPGRANRGNAAQAVAAAVEAYGVPLDKAVRAVESVDNVAGRYATVHLGEHEVRLLLAKNPAGWQEALTMLD
;
A
#
# COMPACT_ATOMS: atom_id res chain seq x y z
N VAL A 1 -1.81 6.30 -8.14
CA VAL A 1 -1.41 5.19 -7.27
C VAL A 1 -1.60 5.62 -5.81
N LEU A 2 -2.30 4.81 -5.02
CA LEU A 2 -2.63 5.03 -3.61
C LEU A 2 -1.90 4.00 -2.75
N LEU A 3 -0.74 4.37 -2.19
CA LEU A 3 0.15 3.45 -1.48
C LEU A 3 -0.35 3.12 -0.07
N ASN A 4 -0.25 4.05 0.83
CA ASN A 4 -0.72 3.96 2.22
C ASN A 4 -0.88 5.36 2.81
N LEU A 5 -1.67 5.48 3.86
CA LEU A 5 -1.84 6.73 4.58
C LEU A 5 -1.73 6.47 6.09
N SER A 6 -0.68 7.00 6.69
CA SER A 6 -0.44 6.96 8.13
C SER A 6 -0.15 8.35 8.66
N ARG A 7 -0.35 8.54 9.96
CA ARG A 7 -0.01 9.80 10.62
C ARG A 7 1.50 10.05 10.51
N ASP A 8 1.83 11.20 9.94
CA ASP A 8 3.18 11.77 9.91
C ASP A 8 3.18 13.08 10.68
N GLN A 9 3.82 13.81 11.10
CA GLN A 9 3.87 15.16 11.68
C GLN A 9 2.48 15.75 12.04
N LEU A 10 1.82 15.21 13.05
CA LEU A 10 0.47 15.58 13.52
C LEU A 10 0.26 17.08 13.76
N ASP A 11 1.32 17.79 14.12
CA ASP A 11 1.32 19.22 14.42
C ASP A 11 1.17 20.11 13.18
N ARG A 12 1.42 19.59 11.97
CA ARG A 12 1.46 20.38 10.73
C ARG A 12 0.30 20.13 9.78
N VAL A 13 -0.25 18.93 9.73
CA VAL A 13 -1.16 18.52 8.64
C VAL A 13 -2.61 18.38 9.10
N GLY A 14 -2.88 18.39 10.40
CA GLY A 14 -4.19 18.13 10.94
C GLY A 14 -4.59 16.65 10.86
N GLU A 15 -5.89 16.38 10.87
CA GLU A 15 -6.40 15.01 10.91
C GLU A 15 -6.15 14.24 9.62
N ILE A 16 -5.69 13.01 9.75
CA ILE A 16 -5.48 12.06 8.65
C ILE A 16 -6.74 11.89 7.77
N ASN A 17 -7.94 11.94 8.38
CA ASN A 17 -9.21 11.90 7.68
C ASN A 17 -9.46 13.12 6.77
N LYS A 18 -8.81 14.26 7.04
CA LYS A 18 -8.88 15.41 6.14
C LYS A 18 -8.12 15.15 4.85
N ILE A 19 -6.99 14.48 4.96
CA ILE A 19 -6.18 14.08 3.79
C ILE A 19 -6.94 13.02 2.99
N GLU A 20 -7.50 12.01 3.67
CA GLU A 20 -8.33 10.99 3.02
C GLU A 20 -9.47 11.63 2.23
N ARG A 21 -10.25 12.54 2.84
CA ARG A 21 -11.35 13.22 2.16
C ARG A 21 -10.90 14.04 0.95
N ALA A 22 -9.75 14.71 1.04
CA ALA A 22 -9.21 15.49 -0.09
C ALA A 22 -8.79 14.57 -1.25
N LEU A 23 -8.13 13.45 -0.96
CA LEU A 23 -7.75 12.46 -1.97
C LEU A 23 -8.99 11.81 -2.59
N ARG A 24 -9.98 11.45 -1.77
CA ARG A 24 -11.24 10.88 -2.24
C ARG A 24 -11.98 11.84 -3.19
N ALA A 25 -12.13 13.10 -2.83
CA ALA A 25 -12.75 14.09 -3.70
C ALA A 25 -12.01 14.24 -5.04
N CYS A 26 -10.68 14.13 -5.03
CA CYS A 26 -9.88 14.14 -6.26
C CYS A 26 -10.16 12.89 -7.13
N VAL A 27 -10.22 11.70 -6.53
CA VAL A 27 -10.51 10.45 -7.24
C VAL A 27 -11.93 10.44 -7.78
N GLU A 28 -12.91 10.85 -6.99
CA GLU A 28 -14.32 10.94 -7.40
C GLU A 28 -14.55 11.93 -8.56
N ALA A 29 -13.73 12.97 -8.66
CA ALA A 29 -13.81 13.95 -9.76
C ALA A 29 -13.27 13.41 -11.10
N HIS A 30 -12.59 12.27 -11.12
CA HIS A 30 -11.92 11.71 -12.29
C HIS A 30 -12.29 10.24 -12.55
N PRO A 31 -13.56 9.94 -12.88
CA PRO A 31 -14.02 8.55 -13.07
C PRO A 31 -13.35 7.81 -14.24
N GLU A 32 -12.73 8.54 -15.16
CA GLU A 32 -11.96 7.99 -16.28
C GLU A 32 -10.58 7.47 -15.89
N MET A 33 -10.10 7.84 -14.72
CA MET A 33 -8.74 7.50 -14.26
C MET A 33 -8.64 6.03 -13.85
N THR A 34 -7.53 5.37 -14.18
CA THR A 34 -7.19 4.08 -13.57
C THR A 34 -6.56 4.31 -12.20
N VAL A 35 -7.16 3.76 -11.16
CA VAL A 35 -6.69 3.89 -9.76
C VAL A 35 -6.04 2.58 -9.33
N ILE A 36 -4.77 2.62 -8.98
CA ILE A 36 -4.07 1.49 -8.35
C ILE A 36 -4.06 1.75 -6.84
N ALA A 37 -4.68 0.89 -6.06
CA ALA A 37 -4.90 1.14 -4.63
C ALA A 37 -4.53 -0.04 -3.74
N ASN A 38 -3.90 0.25 -2.61
CA ASN A 38 -3.62 -0.71 -1.56
C ASN A 38 -4.90 -1.07 -0.82
N CYS A 39 -5.38 -2.32 -0.96
CA CYS A 39 -6.57 -2.82 -0.28
C CYS A 39 -6.34 -3.18 1.20
N ASP A 40 -5.09 -3.30 1.64
CA ASP A 40 -4.75 -3.57 3.04
C ASP A 40 -4.84 -2.29 3.90
N ASP A 41 -4.81 -1.11 3.26
CA ASP A 41 -4.96 0.19 3.91
C ASP A 41 -6.43 0.66 3.80
N VAL A 42 -7.10 0.76 4.95
CA VAL A 42 -8.52 1.16 5.05
C VAL A 42 -8.76 2.56 4.47
N LEU A 43 -7.82 3.50 4.67
CA LEU A 43 -7.96 4.87 4.21
C LEU A 43 -7.78 4.95 2.69
N MET A 44 -6.82 4.23 2.13
CA MET A 44 -6.63 4.16 0.68
C MET A 44 -7.78 3.40 -0.01
N THR A 45 -8.29 2.35 0.63
CA THR A 45 -9.52 1.69 0.17
C THR A 45 -10.70 2.66 0.19
N SER A 46 -10.85 3.47 1.24
CA SER A 46 -11.90 4.49 1.30
C SER A 46 -11.79 5.51 0.18
N VAL A 47 -10.58 5.96 -0.14
CA VAL A 47 -10.33 6.89 -1.26
C VAL A 47 -10.82 6.32 -2.59
N ALA A 48 -10.56 5.04 -2.85
CA ALA A 48 -10.88 4.39 -4.13
C ALA A 48 -12.25 3.69 -4.15
N TRP A 49 -12.97 3.64 -3.02
CA TRP A 49 -14.22 2.90 -2.88
C TRP A 49 -15.31 3.40 -3.83
N GLY A 50 -15.85 2.48 -4.63
CA GLY A 50 -16.89 2.80 -5.60
C GLY A 50 -16.39 3.44 -6.91
N HIS A 51 -15.10 3.67 -7.06
CA HIS A 51 -14.54 4.14 -8.33
C HIS A 51 -14.61 3.03 -9.38
N PRO A 52 -15.00 3.31 -10.64
CA PRO A 52 -15.26 2.28 -11.66
C PRO A 52 -14.01 1.53 -12.13
N ASN A 53 -12.83 2.15 -12.06
CA ASN A 53 -11.57 1.60 -12.61
C ASN A 53 -10.51 1.47 -11.52
N VAL A 54 -10.70 0.53 -10.59
CA VAL A 54 -9.71 0.26 -9.52
C VAL A 54 -9.02 -1.06 -9.74
N VAL A 55 -7.71 -1.06 -9.59
CA VAL A 55 -6.85 -2.24 -9.46
C VAL A 55 -6.41 -2.34 -8.01
N TRP A 56 -6.88 -3.36 -7.32
CA TRP A 56 -6.57 -3.59 -5.92
C TRP A 56 -5.28 -4.37 -5.75
N VAL A 57 -4.39 -3.89 -4.90
CA VAL A 57 -3.09 -4.51 -4.63
C VAL A 57 -2.95 -4.82 -3.14
N SER A 58 -2.47 -6.02 -2.82
CA SER A 58 -2.18 -6.47 -1.47
C SER A 58 -0.71 -6.86 -1.30
N ALA A 59 -0.14 -6.45 -0.18
CA ALA A 59 1.18 -6.91 0.31
C ALA A 59 1.10 -7.38 1.78
N GLY A 60 -0.11 -7.58 2.28
CA GLY A 60 -0.41 -7.85 3.68
C GLY A 60 -0.53 -6.59 4.53
N ALA A 61 -1.19 -6.72 5.67
CA ALA A 61 -1.44 -5.63 6.59
C ALA A 61 -0.14 -5.06 7.18
N GLY A 62 -0.07 -3.72 7.22
CA GLY A 62 1.02 -2.98 7.86
C GLY A 62 0.59 -2.31 9.16
N TRP A 63 0.94 -1.02 9.28
CA TRP A 63 0.50 -0.19 10.38
C TRP A 63 -1.02 0.01 10.36
N VAL A 64 -1.69 -0.35 11.45
CA VAL A 64 -3.16 -0.39 11.53
C VAL A 64 -3.77 0.65 12.48
N ASN A 65 -2.96 1.23 13.37
CA ASN A 65 -3.46 2.07 14.46
C ASN A 65 -4.01 3.43 14.01
N ASP A 66 -3.79 3.82 12.77
CA ASP A 66 -4.29 5.07 12.20
C ASP A 66 -5.65 4.93 11.51
N SER A 67 -6.18 3.70 11.40
CA SER A 67 -7.43 3.39 10.73
C SER A 67 -8.32 2.46 11.58
N VAL A 68 -8.54 2.84 12.82
CA VAL A 68 -9.40 2.10 13.78
C VAL A 68 -10.88 2.46 13.66
N THR A 69 -11.21 3.59 13.03
CA THR A 69 -12.58 4.03 12.78
C THR A 69 -12.91 3.95 11.30
N ASN A 70 -14.18 3.70 10.99
CA ASN A 70 -14.68 3.67 9.62
C ASN A 70 -14.62 5.08 8.99
N PRO A 71 -13.82 5.32 7.94
CA PRO A 71 -13.68 6.64 7.33
C PRO A 71 -14.92 7.06 6.50
N ARG A 72 -15.81 6.12 6.18
CA ARG A 72 -17.01 6.33 5.35
C ARG A 72 -18.33 6.30 6.11
N GLY A 73 -18.30 5.98 7.40
CA GLY A 73 -19.53 5.86 8.18
C GLY A 73 -19.26 5.85 9.67
N ALA A 74 -20.23 5.36 10.43
CA ALA A 74 -20.08 5.15 11.87
C ALA A 74 -19.29 3.86 12.16
N GLY A 75 -18.93 3.70 13.43
CA GLY A 75 -18.34 2.47 13.97
C GLY A 75 -16.84 2.33 13.76
N SER A 76 -16.37 1.15 14.14
CA SER A 76 -14.97 0.78 14.11
C SER A 76 -14.63 -0.12 12.93
N VAL A 77 -13.35 -0.23 12.63
CA VAL A 77 -12.80 -1.25 11.73
C VAL A 77 -12.40 -2.46 12.54
N VAL A 78 -12.93 -3.61 12.18
CA VAL A 78 -12.58 -4.92 12.72
C VAL A 78 -11.52 -5.54 11.82
N ARG A 79 -10.49 -6.15 12.43
CA ARG A 79 -9.41 -6.84 11.73
C ARG A 79 -9.36 -8.28 12.16
N THR A 80 -9.13 -9.17 11.21
CA THR A 80 -9.03 -10.60 11.44
C THR A 80 -7.56 -11.05 11.49
N PRO A 81 -7.25 -12.18 12.12
CA PRO A 81 -5.87 -12.68 12.24
C PRO A 81 -5.18 -12.98 10.89
N ASP A 82 -5.94 -13.29 9.86
CA ASP A 82 -5.48 -13.54 8.49
C ASP A 82 -5.23 -12.25 7.68
N GLY A 83 -5.42 -11.08 8.31
CA GLY A 83 -5.11 -9.79 7.70
C GLY A 83 -6.28 -9.16 6.92
N ASP A 84 -7.47 -9.77 6.93
CA ASP A 84 -8.68 -9.13 6.39
C ASP A 84 -9.21 -8.05 7.34
N TRP A 85 -10.06 -7.17 6.83
CA TRP A 85 -10.72 -6.15 7.62
C TRP A 85 -12.10 -5.77 7.06
N TYR A 86 -12.98 -5.29 7.93
CA TYR A 86 -14.30 -4.78 7.58
C TYR A 86 -14.78 -3.74 8.59
N ALA A 87 -15.68 -2.85 8.17
CA ALA A 87 -16.37 -1.95 9.09
C ALA A 87 -17.42 -2.73 9.90
N ALA A 88 -17.47 -2.49 11.21
CA ALA A 88 -18.43 -3.15 12.10
C ALA A 88 -19.88 -2.80 11.74
N GLU A 89 -20.11 -1.64 11.15
CA GLU A 89 -21.43 -1.14 10.74
C GLU A 89 -21.48 -0.95 9.24
N LYS A 90 -22.64 -1.22 8.65
CA LYS A 90 -22.90 -0.96 7.23
C LYS A 90 -22.92 0.54 6.94
N LEU A 91 -22.61 0.91 5.72
CA LEU A 91 -22.79 2.28 5.22
C LEU A 91 -24.28 2.66 5.17
N ALA A 92 -24.56 3.96 5.01
CA ALA A 92 -25.93 4.48 4.99
C ALA A 92 -26.79 3.89 3.86
N ASP A 93 -26.18 3.44 2.78
CA ASP A 93 -26.84 2.76 1.65
C ASP A 93 -27.00 1.24 1.85
N GLY A 94 -26.60 0.72 3.03
CA GLY A 94 -26.67 -0.70 3.36
C GLY A 94 -25.46 -1.52 2.86
N THR A 95 -24.51 -0.92 2.16
CA THR A 95 -23.30 -1.59 1.67
C THR A 95 -22.34 -1.91 2.82
N GLU A 96 -21.65 -3.04 2.71
CA GLU A 96 -20.58 -3.42 3.63
C GLU A 96 -19.27 -2.80 3.16
N PHE A 97 -18.68 -1.92 3.97
CA PHE A 97 -17.34 -1.41 3.71
C PHE A 97 -16.31 -2.37 4.28
N ARG A 98 -15.61 -3.05 3.40
CA ARG A 98 -14.65 -4.09 3.76
C ARG A 98 -13.48 -4.12 2.80
N ARG A 99 -12.45 -4.87 3.15
CA ARG A 99 -11.31 -5.10 2.27
C ARG A 99 -11.76 -5.71 0.95
N PRO A 100 -11.45 -5.07 -0.17
CA PRO A 100 -11.70 -5.66 -1.49
C PRO A 100 -10.80 -6.85 -1.76
N GLU A 101 -11.29 -7.75 -2.62
CA GLU A 101 -10.45 -8.83 -3.14
C GLU A 101 -9.31 -8.24 -3.99
N PRO A 102 -8.04 -8.57 -3.71
CA PRO A 102 -6.92 -8.02 -4.45
C PRO A 102 -6.84 -8.59 -5.87
N THR A 103 -6.58 -7.72 -6.82
CA THR A 103 -6.25 -8.08 -8.21
C THR A 103 -4.78 -8.52 -8.32
N TYR A 104 -3.92 -7.88 -7.52
CA TYR A 104 -2.49 -8.19 -7.41
C TYR A 104 -2.16 -8.52 -5.96
N THR A 105 -1.45 -9.63 -5.73
CA THR A 105 -0.96 -9.99 -4.39
C THR A 105 0.52 -10.27 -4.43
N VAL A 106 1.29 -9.68 -3.52
CA VAL A 106 2.73 -9.90 -3.41
C VAL A 106 3.08 -10.54 -2.08
N ASP A 107 3.90 -11.56 -2.12
CA ASP A 107 4.55 -12.16 -0.96
C ASP A 107 6.08 -11.94 -0.96
N LYS A 108 6.84 -12.79 -0.26
CA LYS A 108 8.30 -12.68 -0.19
C LYS A 108 9.00 -13.03 -1.51
N HIS A 109 8.38 -13.82 -2.37
CA HIS A 109 9.04 -14.49 -3.48
C HIS A 109 8.31 -14.35 -4.81
N SER A 110 7.01 -14.00 -4.77
CA SER A 110 6.18 -13.98 -5.97
C SER A 110 5.19 -12.81 -5.99
N LEU A 111 4.76 -12.50 -7.20
CA LEU A 111 3.67 -11.58 -7.50
C LEU A 111 2.59 -12.33 -8.28
N THR A 112 1.43 -12.51 -7.67
CA THR A 112 0.23 -13.03 -8.32
C THR A 112 -0.49 -11.88 -9.02
N THR A 113 -0.85 -12.08 -10.27
CA THR A 113 -1.50 -11.08 -11.14
C THR A 113 -2.65 -11.71 -11.93
N PRO A 114 -3.52 -10.94 -12.60
CA PRO A 114 -4.52 -11.48 -13.53
C PRO A 114 -3.92 -12.27 -14.69
N HIS A 115 -2.63 -12.04 -14.97
CA HIS A 115 -1.91 -12.68 -16.08
C HIS A 115 -1.10 -13.91 -15.64
N GLY A 116 -1.22 -14.30 -14.38
CA GLY A 116 -0.50 -15.42 -13.77
C GLY A 116 0.42 -15.00 -12.64
N GLU A 117 1.05 -15.99 -12.01
CA GLU A 117 2.04 -15.79 -10.96
C GLU A 117 3.44 -15.71 -11.58
N VAL A 118 4.23 -14.74 -11.10
CA VAL A 118 5.62 -14.53 -11.53
C VAL A 118 6.54 -14.42 -10.32
N PRO A 119 7.77 -14.93 -10.39
CA PRO A 119 8.79 -14.67 -9.37
C PRO A 119 9.05 -13.17 -9.23
N LEU A 120 9.34 -12.73 -8.00
CA LEU A 120 9.72 -11.34 -7.72
C LEU A 120 10.89 -11.31 -6.73
N HIS A 121 12.03 -10.79 -7.19
CA HIS A 121 13.29 -10.75 -6.45
C HIS A 121 13.74 -9.30 -6.22
N LEU A 122 13.21 -8.67 -5.16
CA LEU A 122 13.57 -7.30 -4.83
C LEU A 122 14.85 -7.22 -4.03
N THR A 123 15.74 -6.32 -4.43
CA THR A 123 16.93 -5.95 -3.67
C THR A 123 16.56 -5.15 -2.41
N LEU A 124 15.52 -4.33 -2.50
CA LEU A 124 15.01 -3.54 -1.37
C LEU A 124 14.21 -4.43 -0.41
N PRO A 125 14.61 -4.54 0.86
CA PRO A 125 13.93 -5.40 1.83
C PRO A 125 12.62 -4.77 2.32
N GLY A 126 11.82 -5.60 2.96
CA GLY A 126 10.64 -5.18 3.71
C GLY A 126 9.33 -5.24 2.92
N ARG A 127 8.25 -5.41 3.68
CA ARG A 127 6.88 -5.53 3.17
C ARG A 127 6.45 -4.27 2.40
N ALA A 128 6.75 -3.09 2.94
CA ALA A 128 6.39 -1.83 2.30
C ALA A 128 7.00 -1.69 0.89
N ASN A 129 8.26 -2.10 0.71
CA ASN A 129 8.90 -2.08 -0.60
C ASN A 129 8.28 -3.10 -1.56
N ARG A 130 7.89 -4.30 -1.07
CA ARG A 130 7.13 -5.26 -1.89
C ARG A 130 5.80 -4.67 -2.35
N GLY A 131 5.04 -4.04 -1.44
CA GLY A 131 3.79 -3.37 -1.79
C GLY A 131 3.97 -2.25 -2.81
N ASN A 132 4.99 -1.42 -2.64
CA ASN A 132 5.33 -0.35 -3.58
C ASN A 132 5.70 -0.91 -4.97
N ALA A 133 6.51 -1.98 -5.01
CA ALA A 133 6.88 -2.65 -6.26
C ALA A 133 5.66 -3.26 -6.96
N ALA A 134 4.81 -3.98 -6.23
CA ALA A 134 3.58 -4.56 -6.77
C ALA A 134 2.65 -3.48 -7.36
N GLN A 135 2.48 -2.36 -6.67
CA GLN A 135 1.67 -1.25 -7.18
C GLN A 135 2.32 -0.56 -8.39
N ALA A 136 3.64 -0.46 -8.43
CA ALA A 136 4.34 0.07 -9.61
C ALA A 136 4.18 -0.86 -10.81
N VAL A 137 4.30 -2.18 -10.63
CA VAL A 137 4.03 -3.17 -11.68
C VAL A 137 2.59 -3.09 -12.14
N ALA A 138 1.61 -3.10 -11.22
CA ALA A 138 0.20 -2.98 -11.55
C ALA A 138 -0.09 -1.69 -12.33
N ALA A 139 0.49 -0.55 -11.95
CA ALA A 139 0.34 0.70 -12.68
C ALA A 139 0.93 0.62 -14.09
N ALA A 140 2.13 0.07 -14.23
CA ALA A 140 2.78 -0.06 -15.54
C ALA A 140 1.98 -0.96 -16.50
N VAL A 141 1.47 -2.08 -15.97
CA VAL A 141 0.71 -3.05 -16.79
C VAL A 141 -0.69 -2.52 -17.09
N GLU A 142 -1.47 -2.17 -16.09
CA GLU A 142 -2.90 -1.90 -16.24
C GLU A 142 -3.21 -0.49 -16.79
N ALA A 143 -2.39 0.50 -16.44
CA ALA A 143 -2.62 1.86 -16.92
C ALA A 143 -1.83 2.23 -18.20
N TYR A 144 -0.69 1.57 -18.43
CA TYR A 144 0.21 1.93 -19.53
C TYR A 144 0.45 0.79 -20.53
N GLY A 145 -0.09 -0.41 -20.29
CA GLY A 145 0.07 -1.56 -21.19
C GLY A 145 1.52 -2.08 -21.29
N VAL A 146 2.34 -1.84 -20.28
CA VAL A 146 3.70 -2.36 -20.27
C VAL A 146 3.66 -3.87 -20.08
N PRO A 147 4.41 -4.68 -20.86
CA PRO A 147 4.49 -6.11 -20.64
C PRO A 147 4.94 -6.46 -19.21
N LEU A 148 4.26 -7.43 -18.58
CA LEU A 148 4.47 -7.81 -17.17
C LEU A 148 5.95 -8.12 -16.87
N ASP A 149 6.60 -8.89 -17.74
CA ASP A 149 8.01 -9.24 -17.59
C ASP A 149 8.96 -8.03 -17.59
N LYS A 150 8.62 -6.99 -18.37
CA LYS A 150 9.39 -5.73 -18.38
C LYS A 150 9.16 -4.93 -17.10
N ALA A 151 7.91 -4.86 -16.64
CA ALA A 151 7.56 -4.15 -15.41
C ALA A 151 8.23 -4.79 -14.18
N VAL A 152 8.22 -6.13 -14.10
CA VAL A 152 8.90 -6.89 -13.03
C VAL A 152 10.41 -6.64 -13.05
N ARG A 153 11.08 -6.81 -14.20
CA ARG A 153 12.52 -6.51 -14.29
C ARG A 153 12.89 -5.08 -13.91
N ALA A 154 12.01 -4.12 -14.22
CA ALA A 154 12.27 -2.73 -13.86
C ALA A 154 12.25 -2.51 -12.35
N VAL A 155 11.30 -3.08 -11.60
CA VAL A 155 11.27 -2.94 -10.13
C VAL A 155 12.38 -3.76 -9.45
N GLU A 156 12.79 -4.90 -10.00
CA GLU A 156 13.91 -5.69 -9.51
C GLU A 156 15.26 -4.99 -9.67
N SER A 157 15.40 -4.11 -10.68
CA SER A 157 16.63 -3.34 -10.90
C SER A 157 16.82 -2.17 -9.92
N VAL A 158 15.83 -1.89 -9.05
CA VAL A 158 15.94 -0.83 -8.05
C VAL A 158 16.68 -1.36 -6.82
N ASP A 159 17.89 -0.90 -6.62
CA ASP A 159 18.78 -1.31 -5.53
C ASP A 159 18.93 -0.26 -4.42
N ASN A 160 18.48 0.96 -4.66
CA ASN A 160 18.66 2.09 -3.77
C ASN A 160 17.45 3.04 -3.82
N VAL A 161 17.08 3.58 -2.66
CA VAL A 161 16.12 4.69 -2.54
C VAL A 161 16.77 5.80 -1.74
N ALA A 162 17.21 6.83 -2.45
CA ALA A 162 17.92 7.95 -1.87
C ALA A 162 17.21 8.52 -0.62
N GLY A 163 17.95 8.60 0.49
CA GLY A 163 17.46 9.13 1.77
C GLY A 163 16.46 8.25 2.52
N ARG A 164 16.25 6.98 2.08
CA ARG A 164 15.33 6.07 2.77
C ARG A 164 15.95 4.72 3.14
N TYR A 165 16.73 4.15 2.25
CA TYR A 165 17.45 2.91 2.48
C TYR A 165 18.80 2.97 1.78
N ALA A 166 19.87 2.65 2.51
CA ALA A 166 21.19 2.48 1.94
C ALA A 166 21.97 1.44 2.74
N THR A 167 22.76 0.63 2.04
CA THR A 167 23.77 -0.23 2.65
C THR A 167 25.15 0.34 2.36
N VAL A 168 25.96 0.52 3.40
CA VAL A 168 27.32 1.05 3.32
C VAL A 168 28.28 0.03 3.94
N HIS A 169 29.40 -0.25 3.27
CA HIS A 169 30.45 -1.09 3.81
C HIS A 169 31.55 -0.22 4.43
N LEU A 170 31.85 -0.46 5.70
CA LEU A 170 32.91 0.19 6.46
C LEU A 170 33.91 -0.89 6.94
N GLY A 171 34.96 -1.13 6.16
CA GLY A 171 35.86 -2.24 6.39
C GLY A 171 35.15 -3.59 6.24
N GLU A 172 35.16 -4.41 7.28
CA GLU A 172 34.48 -5.71 7.32
C GLU A 172 33.00 -5.62 7.77
N HIS A 173 32.51 -4.40 8.10
CA HIS A 173 31.16 -4.19 8.60
C HIS A 173 30.21 -3.72 7.50
N GLU A 174 29.04 -4.38 7.43
CA GLU A 174 27.90 -3.89 6.66
C GLU A 174 27.03 -3.00 7.57
N VAL A 175 26.82 -1.76 7.16
CA VAL A 175 25.97 -0.79 7.86
C VAL A 175 24.74 -0.51 7.02
N ARG A 176 23.56 -0.76 7.58
CA ARG A 176 22.27 -0.45 6.95
C ARG A 176 21.71 0.84 7.53
N LEU A 177 21.45 1.79 6.66
CA LEU A 177 20.83 3.08 7.01
C LEU A 177 19.36 3.03 6.63
N LEU A 178 18.48 3.26 7.62
CA LEU A 178 17.02 3.23 7.47
C LEU A 178 16.45 4.56 7.96
N LEU A 179 15.52 5.14 7.22
CA LEU A 179 14.80 6.33 7.64
C LEU A 179 13.41 5.95 8.15
N ALA A 180 13.17 6.18 9.44
CA ALA A 180 11.85 6.07 10.06
C ALA A 180 11.50 7.40 10.76
N LYS A 181 10.34 7.98 10.43
CA LYS A 181 9.90 9.28 10.96
C LYS A 181 8.68 9.19 11.88
N ASN A 182 7.95 8.09 11.81
CA ASN A 182 6.70 7.87 12.53
C ASN A 182 6.58 6.42 12.99
N PRO A 183 5.58 6.07 13.82
CA PRO A 183 5.40 4.70 14.30
C PRO A 183 5.28 3.66 13.18
N ALA A 184 4.58 3.98 12.10
CA ALA A 184 4.46 3.10 10.92
C ALA A 184 5.82 2.80 10.29
N GLY A 185 6.64 3.84 10.09
CA GLY A 185 8.00 3.70 9.55
C GLY A 185 8.92 2.90 10.48
N TRP A 186 8.81 3.07 11.80
CA TRP A 186 9.57 2.29 12.77
C TRP A 186 9.18 0.81 12.75
N GLN A 187 7.88 0.50 12.69
CA GLN A 187 7.43 -0.88 12.56
C GLN A 187 8.02 -1.55 11.31
N GLU A 188 7.95 -0.88 10.16
CA GLU A 188 8.53 -1.41 8.91
C GLU A 188 10.05 -1.57 9.00
N ALA A 189 10.78 -0.58 9.56
CA ALA A 189 12.23 -0.65 9.71
C ALA A 189 12.67 -1.83 10.58
N LEU A 190 11.97 -2.09 11.67
CA LEU A 190 12.29 -3.20 12.58
C LEU A 190 12.05 -4.56 11.92
N THR A 191 11.03 -4.71 11.06
CA THR A 191 10.81 -5.97 10.31
C THR A 191 11.86 -6.25 9.23
N MET A 192 12.72 -5.29 8.92
CA MET A 192 13.84 -5.47 7.96
C MET A 192 15.10 -6.01 8.63
N LEU A 193 15.13 -6.12 9.97
CA LEU A 193 16.26 -6.61 10.75
C LEU A 193 16.23 -8.13 10.96
N ASP A 194 15.08 -8.76 10.70
CA ASP A 194 14.85 -10.22 10.74
C ASP A 194 15.13 -10.85 9.35
#